data_8089fa8caf2982abbd95c89d47f6d651
#
_entry.id   8089fa8caf2982abbd95c89d47f6d651
#
_cell.length_a   1.000
_cell.length_b   1.000
_cell.length_c   1.000
_cell.angle_alpha   90.00
_cell.angle_beta   90.00
_cell.angle_gamma   90.00
#
_symmetry.space_group_name_H-M   'P 1'
#
loop_
_entity.id
_entity.type
_entity.pdbx_description
1 polymer ?
#
loop_
_entity_poly.entity_id
_entity_poly.type
_entity_poly.pdbx_seq_one_letter_code
_entity_poly.pdbx_strand_id
1 'polypeptide(L)'
;MDWFQSINAPPYFDGSNYAFWKVKMRAFLCSMDETVWDVVNIGWTRSEAAKSTWDKAALAVSNANSKVLNAIFYGVSLDEFHRISHISIAKVAWQILETTYDGTKKVKDTKL
;
A
#
# COMPACT_ATOMS: atom_id res chain seq x y z
N MET A 1 23.38 -0.39 13.87
CA MET A 1 22.65 -0.16 13.71
C MET A 1 21.95 -0.40 12.71
N ASP A 2 21.30 0.13 12.32
CA ASP A 2 20.42 -0.37 11.68
C ASP A 2 19.99 0.29 10.46
N TRP A 3 20.87 1.07 9.78
CA TRP A 3 20.54 1.65 8.51
C TRP A 3 20.30 0.52 7.49
N PHE A 4 20.95 -0.59 7.67
CA PHE A 4 20.74 -1.74 6.79
C PHE A 4 19.33 -2.27 6.94
N GLN A 5 18.83 -2.32 8.16
CA GLN A 5 17.46 -2.72 8.38
C GLN A 5 16.50 -1.73 7.78
N SER A 6 16.84 -0.44 7.82
CA SER A 6 15.99 0.59 7.24
C SER A 6 15.80 0.42 5.74
N ILE A 7 16.84 -0.08 5.06
CA ILE A 7 16.75 -0.33 3.64
C ILE A 7 15.81 -1.49 3.34
N ASN A 8 15.76 -2.48 4.24
CA ASN A 8 14.96 -3.68 4.02
C ASN A 8 13.58 -3.64 4.66
N ALA A 9 13.31 -2.65 5.46
CA ALA A 9 12.04 -2.53 6.14
C ALA A 9 11.19 -1.44 5.48
N PRO A 10 9.86 -1.60 5.46
CA PRO A 10 9.02 -0.54 4.92
C PRO A 10 9.14 0.71 5.78
N PRO A 11 9.02 1.90 5.16
CA PRO A 11 9.07 3.14 5.92
C PRO A 11 7.88 3.23 6.88
N TYR A 12 8.11 3.82 8.04
CA TYR A 12 7.10 3.88 9.09
C TYR A 12 6.29 5.17 9.01
N PHE A 13 4.97 5.04 9.20
CA PHE A 13 4.05 6.18 9.19
C PHE A 13 3.27 6.21 10.49
N ASP A 14 3.28 7.33 11.17
CA ASP A 14 2.59 7.48 12.45
C ASP A 14 1.43 8.48 12.39
N GLY A 15 1.05 8.90 11.21
CA GLY A 15 -0.01 9.89 11.04
C GLY A 15 0.50 11.27 10.70
N SER A 16 1.81 11.47 10.75
CA SER A 16 2.40 12.76 10.41
C SER A 16 3.27 12.61 9.16
N ASN A 17 3.48 13.72 8.46
CA ASN A 17 4.34 13.73 7.28
C ASN A 17 3.92 12.73 6.21
N TYR A 18 2.64 12.68 5.94
CA TYR A 18 2.13 11.73 4.96
C TYR A 18 2.79 11.87 3.59
N ALA A 19 3.00 13.10 3.12
CA ALA A 19 3.58 13.32 1.81
C ALA A 19 4.98 12.71 1.70
N PHE A 20 5.75 12.81 2.78
CA PHE A 20 7.09 12.24 2.84
C PHE A 20 7.02 10.70 2.85
N TRP A 21 6.17 10.15 3.72
CA TRP A 21 6.01 8.70 3.82
C TRP A 21 5.55 8.09 2.51
N LYS A 22 4.59 8.73 1.86
CA LYS A 22 4.02 8.26 0.61
C LYS A 22 5.09 8.06 -0.46
N VAL A 23 6.00 9.02 -0.60
CA VAL A 23 7.08 8.92 -1.57
C VAL A 23 8.03 7.78 -1.21
N LYS A 24 8.37 7.67 0.06
CA LYS A 24 9.30 6.63 0.50
C LYS A 24 8.67 5.25 0.37
N MET A 25 7.40 5.10 0.70
CA MET A 25 6.74 3.81 0.57
C MET A 25 6.62 3.40 -0.90
N ARG A 26 6.31 4.35 -1.77
CA ARG A 26 6.26 4.04 -3.19
C ARG A 26 7.61 3.55 -3.69
N ALA A 27 8.67 4.23 -3.30
CA ALA A 27 10.01 3.83 -3.70
C ALA A 27 10.36 2.44 -3.16
N PHE A 28 9.96 2.16 -1.93
CA PHE A 28 10.19 0.86 -1.33
C PHE A 28 9.47 -0.24 -2.12
N LEU A 29 8.21 -0.01 -2.46
CA LEU A 29 7.43 -1.00 -3.21
C LEU A 29 8.00 -1.22 -4.60
N CYS A 30 8.37 -0.14 -5.28
CA CYS A 30 8.94 -0.25 -6.62
C CYS A 30 10.27 -1.01 -6.62
N SER A 31 11.01 -0.94 -5.51
CA SER A 31 12.29 -1.63 -5.42
C SER A 31 12.13 -3.15 -5.30
N MET A 32 10.96 -3.61 -4.91
CA MET A 32 10.73 -5.05 -4.82
C MET A 32 10.57 -5.67 -6.20
N ASP A 33 9.74 -5.02 -7.04
CA ASP A 33 9.37 -5.59 -8.32
C ASP A 33 8.46 -4.56 -8.98
N GLU A 34 8.55 -4.41 -10.29
CA GLU A 34 7.72 -3.45 -10.99
C GLU A 34 6.23 -3.75 -10.87
N THR A 35 5.88 -5.03 -10.84
CA THR A 35 4.47 -5.40 -10.75
C THR A 35 3.86 -5.08 -9.41
N VAL A 36 4.68 -4.92 -8.38
CA VAL A 36 4.19 -4.62 -7.04
C VAL A 36 3.50 -3.25 -7.02
N TRP A 37 4.09 -2.26 -7.68
CA TRP A 37 3.45 -0.94 -7.72
C TRP A 37 2.19 -0.95 -8.57
N ASP A 38 2.14 -1.81 -9.58
CA ASP A 38 0.98 -1.86 -10.47
C ASP A 38 -0.32 -2.19 -9.74
N VAL A 39 -0.26 -3.00 -8.70
CA VAL A 39 -1.50 -3.34 -7.97
C VAL A 39 -2.03 -2.15 -7.18
N VAL A 40 -1.18 -1.19 -6.85
CA VAL A 40 -1.62 0.05 -6.21
C VAL A 40 -2.16 1.00 -7.27
N ASN A 41 -1.43 1.15 -8.34
CA ASN A 41 -1.76 2.13 -9.37
C ASN A 41 -2.97 1.72 -10.20
N ILE A 42 -2.98 0.48 -10.65
CA ILE A 42 -4.05 -0.03 -11.50
C ILE A 42 -5.15 -0.71 -10.70
N GLY A 43 -4.74 -1.46 -9.68
CA GLY A 43 -5.66 -2.19 -8.82
C GLY A 43 -5.67 -3.67 -9.14
N TRP A 44 -6.36 -4.41 -8.31
CA TRP A 44 -6.51 -5.86 -8.47
C TRP A 44 -7.80 -6.28 -7.79
N THR A 45 -8.51 -7.21 -8.43
CA THR A 45 -9.72 -7.79 -7.85
C THR A 45 -9.55 -9.30 -7.89
N ARG A 46 -9.85 -9.93 -6.76
CA ARG A 46 -9.72 -11.37 -6.69
C ARG A 46 -10.71 -12.05 -7.64
N SER A 47 -10.21 -13.00 -8.40
CA SER A 47 -11.05 -13.79 -9.30
C SER A 47 -11.98 -14.69 -8.49
N GLU A 48 -13.21 -14.87 -8.98
CA GLU A 48 -14.14 -15.77 -8.33
C GLU A 48 -13.87 -17.23 -8.70
N ALA A 49 -13.05 -17.45 -9.71
CA ALA A 49 -12.68 -18.81 -10.10
C ALA A 49 -11.83 -19.45 -9.03
N ALA A 50 -11.87 -20.77 -8.94
CA ALA A 50 -11.07 -21.48 -7.95
C ALA A 50 -9.59 -21.19 -8.15
N LYS A 51 -8.89 -20.93 -7.05
CA LYS A 51 -7.48 -20.57 -7.11
C LYS A 51 -6.66 -21.61 -7.88
N SER A 52 -7.03 -22.87 -7.79
CA SER A 52 -6.31 -23.92 -8.48
C SER A 52 -6.37 -23.79 -10.01
N THR A 53 -7.29 -22.95 -10.51
CA THR A 53 -7.41 -22.74 -11.95
C THR A 53 -6.68 -21.48 -12.42
N TRP A 54 -6.10 -20.72 -11.51
CA TRP A 54 -5.42 -19.48 -11.86
C TRP A 54 -4.11 -19.80 -12.58
N ASP A 55 -3.82 -19.04 -13.62
CA ASP A 55 -2.53 -19.21 -14.29
C ASP A 55 -1.44 -18.47 -13.50
N LYS A 56 -0.23 -18.58 -14.00
CA LYS A 56 0.93 -18.03 -13.35
C LYS A 56 0.83 -16.50 -13.20
N ALA A 57 0.32 -15.85 -14.23
CA ALA A 57 0.18 -14.40 -14.19
C ALA A 57 -0.82 -13.97 -13.13
N ALA A 58 -1.95 -14.67 -13.02
CA ALA A 58 -2.96 -14.36 -12.02
C ALA A 58 -2.42 -14.54 -10.62
N LEU A 59 -1.65 -15.61 -10.39
CA LEU A 59 -1.04 -15.84 -9.09
C LEU A 59 -0.02 -14.76 -8.76
N ALA A 60 0.75 -14.33 -9.73
CA ALA A 60 1.77 -13.30 -9.51
C ALA A 60 1.14 -11.98 -9.07
N VAL A 61 0.04 -11.59 -9.70
CA VAL A 61 -0.63 -10.33 -9.34
C VAL A 61 -1.25 -10.44 -7.95
N SER A 62 -1.86 -11.58 -7.63
CA SER A 62 -2.40 -11.81 -6.30
C SER A 62 -1.31 -11.73 -5.23
N ASN A 63 -0.15 -12.32 -5.51
CA ASN A 63 0.98 -12.25 -4.59
C ASN A 63 1.48 -10.82 -4.43
N ALA A 64 1.49 -10.05 -5.53
CA ALA A 64 1.90 -8.66 -5.46
C ALA A 64 0.96 -7.85 -4.55
N ASN A 65 -0.35 -8.10 -4.66
CA ASN A 65 -1.31 -7.44 -3.79
C ASN A 65 -1.02 -7.75 -2.32
N SER A 66 -0.73 -9.00 -2.02
CA SER A 66 -0.41 -9.41 -0.65
C SER A 66 0.88 -8.76 -0.15
N LYS A 67 1.87 -8.64 -1.02
CA LYS A 67 3.13 -8.00 -0.64
C LYS A 67 2.93 -6.54 -0.27
N VAL A 68 2.12 -5.84 -1.06
CA VAL A 68 1.86 -4.42 -0.79
C VAL A 68 1.11 -4.27 0.52
N LEU A 69 0.06 -5.07 0.72
CA LEU A 69 -0.68 -5.00 1.98
C LEU A 69 0.23 -5.26 3.17
N ASN A 70 1.07 -6.26 3.06
CA ASN A 70 1.99 -6.59 4.13
C ASN A 70 2.93 -5.43 4.44
N ALA A 71 3.47 -4.80 3.41
CA ALA A 71 4.36 -3.67 3.60
C ALA A 71 3.64 -2.50 4.28
N ILE A 72 2.42 -2.22 3.84
CA ILE A 72 1.65 -1.13 4.44
C ILE A 72 1.30 -1.45 5.89
N PHE A 73 0.84 -2.66 6.16
CA PHE A 73 0.47 -3.05 7.52
C PHE A 73 1.66 -2.95 8.48
N TYR A 74 2.84 -3.33 8.04
CA TYR A 74 4.02 -3.23 8.89
C TYR A 74 4.60 -1.82 8.93
N GLY A 75 4.23 -0.99 7.97
CA GLY A 75 4.78 0.36 7.88
C GLY A 75 3.93 1.43 8.54
N VAL A 76 2.87 1.07 9.26
CA VAL A 76 2.00 2.08 9.86
C VAL A 76 1.83 1.81 11.35
N SER A 77 1.45 2.87 12.08
CA SER A 77 1.20 2.75 13.52
C SER A 77 -0.08 1.96 13.77
N LEU A 78 -0.30 1.60 15.02
CA LEU A 78 -1.49 0.84 15.39
C LEU A 78 -2.77 1.56 15.00
N ASP A 79 -2.82 2.87 15.21
CA ASP A 79 -4.01 3.63 14.87
C ASP A 79 -4.30 3.57 13.38
N GLU A 80 -3.27 3.69 12.55
CA GLU A 80 -3.46 3.62 11.11
C GLU A 80 -3.80 2.21 10.67
N PHE A 81 -3.20 1.23 11.32
CA PHE A 81 -3.48 -0.15 11.02
C PHE A 81 -4.96 -0.47 11.24
N HIS A 82 -5.55 0.06 12.30
CA HIS A 82 -6.96 -0.18 12.56
C HIS A 82 -7.86 0.32 11.44
N ARG A 83 -7.46 1.38 10.75
CA ARG A 83 -8.26 1.93 9.65
C ARG A 83 -8.31 1.00 8.46
N ILE A 84 -7.26 0.22 8.25
CA ILE A 84 -7.10 -0.54 7.02
C ILE A 84 -6.98 -2.05 7.22
N SER A 85 -6.98 -2.51 8.47
CA SER A 85 -6.72 -3.92 8.77
C SER A 85 -7.71 -4.89 8.12
N HIS A 86 -8.91 -4.43 7.83
CA HIS A 86 -9.93 -5.29 7.24
C HIS A 86 -9.91 -5.25 5.71
N ILE A 87 -9.00 -4.49 5.13
CA ILE A 87 -8.93 -4.32 3.67
C ILE A 87 -8.05 -5.40 3.07
N SER A 88 -8.51 -6.02 1.99
CA SER A 88 -7.77 -7.07 1.30
C SER A 88 -7.26 -6.64 -0.07
N ILE A 89 -7.59 -5.44 -0.51
CA ILE A 89 -7.16 -4.90 -1.80
C ILE A 89 -6.18 -3.76 -1.54
N ALA A 90 -4.95 -3.93 -1.98
CA ALA A 90 -3.88 -2.97 -1.70
C ALA A 90 -4.22 -1.56 -2.17
N LYS A 91 -4.80 -1.43 -3.34
CA LYS A 91 -5.17 -0.11 -3.86
C LYS A 91 -6.16 0.59 -2.93
N VAL A 92 -7.10 -0.15 -2.37
CA VAL A 92 -8.09 0.43 -1.47
C VAL A 92 -7.43 0.91 -0.18
N ALA A 93 -6.53 0.11 0.39
CA ALA A 93 -5.82 0.52 1.59
C ALA A 93 -5.00 1.79 1.34
N TRP A 94 -4.32 1.84 0.20
CA TRP A 94 -3.55 3.02 -0.19
C TRP A 94 -4.44 4.24 -0.30
N GLN A 95 -5.61 4.09 -0.94
CA GLN A 95 -6.54 5.19 -1.15
C GLN A 95 -7.14 5.69 0.16
N ILE A 96 -7.38 4.80 1.12
CA ILE A 96 -7.88 5.21 2.42
C ILE A 96 -6.89 6.14 3.11
N LEU A 97 -5.61 5.76 3.10
CA LEU A 97 -4.59 6.61 3.71
C LEU A 97 -4.44 7.92 2.94
N GLU A 98 -4.48 7.85 1.63
CA GLU A 98 -4.37 9.05 0.80
C GLU A 98 -5.51 10.00 1.08
N THR A 99 -6.72 9.51 1.10
CA THR A 99 -7.89 10.34 1.37
C THR A 99 -7.85 10.93 2.78
N THR A 100 -7.37 10.17 3.73
CA THR A 100 -7.31 10.60 5.11
C THR A 100 -6.27 11.69 5.32
N TYR A 101 -5.13 11.58 4.66
CA TYR A 101 -3.98 12.42 4.97
C TYR A 101 -3.54 13.38 3.87
N ASP A 102 -4.10 13.30 2.68
CA ASP A 102 -3.74 14.24 1.63
C ASP A 102 -4.53 15.53 1.84
N GLY A 103 -4.06 16.32 2.79
CA GLY A 103 -4.77 17.51 3.21
C GLY A 103 -4.91 18.56 2.13
N THR A 104 -3.97 18.60 1.21
CA THR A 104 -4.04 19.58 0.13
C THR A 104 -5.30 19.39 -0.69
N LYS A 105 -5.58 18.16 -1.02
CA LYS A 105 -6.74 17.83 -1.79
C LYS A 105 -8.00 18.10 -1.02
N LYS A 106 -8.03 17.75 0.25
CA LYS A 106 -9.18 17.98 1.09
C LYS A 106 -9.46 19.45 1.28
N VAL A 107 -8.43 20.22 1.52
CA VAL A 107 -8.57 21.63 1.72
C VAL A 107 -9.16 22.28 0.49
N LYS A 108 -8.74 21.87 -0.69
CA LYS A 108 -9.28 22.41 -1.90
C LYS A 108 -10.75 22.14 -2.02
N ASP A 109 -11.17 20.95 -1.69
CA ASP A 109 -12.56 20.59 -1.81
C ASP A 109 -13.44 21.38 -0.87
N THR A 110 -12.95 21.69 0.30
CA THR A 110 -13.77 22.40 1.26
C THR A 110 -13.76 23.88 1.07
N LYS A 111 -12.81 24.36 0.28
CA LYS A 111 -12.73 25.75 0.14
C LYS A 111 -13.73 26.30 -0.77
N LEU A 112 -14.57 25.70 -1.27
CA LEU A 112 -15.50 26.21 -2.22
C LEU A 112 -16.32 27.39 -1.89
#